data_84cb3e798ac617518c3824241d0b4f21
#
_entry.id   84cb3e798ac617518c3824241d0b4f21
#
_cell.length_a   1.000
_cell.length_b   1.000
_cell.length_c   1.000
_cell.angle_alpha   90.00
_cell.angle_beta   90.00
_cell.angle_gamma   90.00
#
_symmetry.space_group_name_H-M   'P 1'
#
loop_
_entity.id
_entity.type
_entity.pdbx_description
1 polymer ?
#
loop_
_entity_poly.entity_id
_entity_poly.type
_entity_poly.pdbx_seq_one_letter_code
_entity_poly.pdbx_strand_id
1 'polypeptide(L)'
;MKLAVRAAGETRDGYAYTGGKAFEASQPCVVLLHGALHDHSSWTLAARWFAHHGHAVLAPDLPGHGRSVGAPLASVEALAEWLLALLDAAGVAAASLVGHSMGSLIALEAAARAPERARHLVLVGTAYPMKVSAALLDAARDDPYAAIDSVNAFSHATFAAKPSYPGPGAWLHGGNRALMRRTHDAQRDTNLFVNDFNVCDRYTGGIAAAARVTCPATIVVGARDQMTFASEAAELAAALRARTVTLPCGHALMSEAPDALLAALRGAIVDS
;
A
#
# COMPACT_ATOMS: atom_id res chain seq x y z
N MET A 1 -16.83 1.27 -4.13
CA MET A 1 -17.48 1.03 -5.43
C MET A 1 -16.95 -0.26 -6.03
N LYS A 2 -17.73 -0.92 -6.92
CA LYS A 2 -17.25 -2.06 -7.72
C LYS A 2 -16.90 -1.57 -9.12
N LEU A 3 -15.86 -2.12 -9.71
CA LEU A 3 -15.32 -1.75 -11.02
C LEU A 3 -14.97 -3.02 -11.80
N ALA A 4 -15.38 -3.10 -13.06
CA ALA A 4 -14.91 -4.14 -13.98
C ALA A 4 -13.55 -3.69 -14.56
N VAL A 5 -12.46 -4.24 -14.04
CA VAL A 5 -11.08 -3.86 -14.41
C VAL A 5 -10.59 -4.84 -15.47
N ARG A 6 -10.27 -4.33 -16.66
CA ARG A 6 -9.73 -5.14 -17.77
C ARG A 6 -8.22 -4.94 -17.88
N ALA A 7 -7.45 -5.94 -17.45
CA ALA A 7 -6.01 -5.96 -17.54
C ALA A 7 -5.52 -7.28 -18.14
N ALA A 8 -4.44 -7.26 -18.92
CA ALA A 8 -3.84 -8.44 -19.56
C ALA A 8 -4.84 -9.35 -20.32
N GLY A 9 -5.88 -8.75 -20.92
CA GLY A 9 -6.92 -9.50 -21.66
C GLY A 9 -8.02 -10.11 -20.79
N GLU A 10 -7.93 -10.05 -19.48
CA GLU A 10 -8.95 -10.54 -18.53
C GLU A 10 -9.71 -9.38 -17.90
N THR A 11 -11.00 -9.60 -17.61
CA THR A 11 -11.82 -8.69 -16.82
C THR A 11 -12.01 -9.27 -15.43
N ARG A 12 -11.70 -8.49 -14.39
CA ARG A 12 -11.84 -8.87 -12.99
C ARG A 12 -12.68 -7.85 -12.24
N ASP A 13 -13.54 -8.33 -11.33
CA ASP A 13 -14.29 -7.44 -10.45
C ASP A 13 -13.36 -6.90 -9.36
N GLY A 14 -13.02 -5.62 -9.47
CA GLY A 14 -12.28 -4.87 -8.46
C GLY A 14 -13.21 -4.10 -7.53
N TYR A 15 -12.79 -3.98 -6.28
CA TYR A 15 -13.45 -3.12 -5.29
C TYR A 15 -12.50 -2.00 -4.87
N ALA A 16 -13.03 -0.76 -4.76
CA ALA A 16 -12.33 0.36 -4.17
C ALA A 16 -13.22 1.08 -3.15
N TYR A 17 -12.68 1.35 -1.96
CA TYR A 17 -13.31 2.22 -0.97
C TYR A 17 -13.11 3.68 -1.37
N THR A 18 -14.17 4.48 -1.30
CA THR A 18 -14.19 5.86 -1.79
C THR A 18 -14.22 6.90 -0.65
N GLY A 19 -13.71 6.53 0.53
CA GLY A 19 -13.70 7.41 1.69
C GLY A 19 -15.07 7.67 2.32
N GLY A 20 -16.09 6.87 1.98
CA GLY A 20 -17.46 7.01 2.49
C GLY A 20 -18.29 8.08 1.77
N LYS A 21 -17.84 8.55 0.61
CA LYS A 21 -18.58 9.47 -0.27
C LYS A 21 -18.81 8.86 -1.66
N ALA A 22 -19.74 9.43 -2.41
CA ALA A 22 -19.88 9.14 -3.83
C ALA A 22 -18.59 9.51 -4.55
N PHE A 23 -18.19 8.67 -5.51
CA PHE A 23 -16.98 8.91 -6.30
C PHE A 23 -17.29 9.89 -7.44
N GLU A 24 -16.49 10.94 -7.56
CA GLU A 24 -16.60 11.96 -8.59
C GLU A 24 -15.27 12.08 -9.34
N ALA A 25 -15.17 11.46 -10.52
CA ALA A 25 -13.93 11.39 -11.31
C ALA A 25 -13.39 12.77 -11.75
N SER A 26 -14.20 13.83 -11.71
CA SER A 26 -13.81 15.20 -12.02
C SER A 26 -12.96 15.85 -10.93
N GLN A 27 -13.01 15.35 -9.69
CA GLN A 27 -12.19 15.85 -8.59
C GLN A 27 -10.75 15.33 -8.67
N PRO A 28 -9.77 16.06 -8.10
CA PRO A 28 -8.42 15.53 -7.93
C PRO A 28 -8.44 14.17 -7.23
N CYS A 29 -7.89 13.14 -7.87
CA CYS A 29 -7.97 11.77 -7.35
C CYS A 29 -6.75 11.39 -6.53
N VAL A 30 -6.97 10.72 -5.40
CA VAL A 30 -5.94 10.07 -4.56
C VAL A 30 -6.20 8.58 -4.54
N VAL A 31 -5.18 7.81 -4.93
CA VAL A 31 -5.17 6.35 -4.84
C VAL A 31 -4.36 5.91 -3.64
N LEU A 32 -4.89 5.00 -2.82
CA LEU A 32 -4.28 4.51 -1.59
C LEU A 32 -4.12 2.99 -1.65
N LEU A 33 -2.90 2.51 -1.94
CA LEU A 33 -2.58 1.09 -2.14
C LEU A 33 -2.09 0.46 -0.84
N HIS A 34 -2.73 -0.63 -0.44
CA HIS A 34 -2.36 -1.37 0.76
C HIS A 34 -1.12 -2.25 0.56
N GLY A 35 -0.52 -2.70 1.65
CA GLY A 35 0.60 -3.65 1.69
C GLY A 35 0.16 -5.11 1.63
N ALA A 36 1.14 -6.02 1.73
CA ALA A 36 0.92 -7.46 1.76
C ALA A 36 -0.07 -7.86 2.87
N LEU A 37 -0.97 -8.79 2.57
CA LEU A 37 -1.98 -9.32 3.50
C LEU A 37 -2.96 -8.28 4.09
N HIS A 38 -3.08 -7.12 3.48
CA HIS A 38 -3.99 -6.07 3.90
C HIS A 38 -5.16 -5.91 2.91
N ASP A 39 -6.04 -4.97 3.19
CA ASP A 39 -7.12 -4.51 2.34
C ASP A 39 -7.29 -2.99 2.47
N HIS A 40 -8.26 -2.41 1.76
CA HIS A 40 -8.57 -0.98 1.81
C HIS A 40 -8.75 -0.41 3.22
N SER A 41 -9.13 -1.24 4.21
CA SER A 41 -9.42 -0.77 5.57
C SER A 41 -8.17 -0.20 6.27
N SER A 42 -6.96 -0.57 5.83
CA SER A 42 -5.71 0.03 6.31
C SER A 42 -5.66 1.54 6.09
N TRP A 43 -6.34 2.03 5.05
CA TRP A 43 -6.35 3.43 4.65
C TRP A 43 -7.61 4.19 5.07
N THR A 44 -8.51 3.59 5.84
CA THR A 44 -9.84 4.17 6.15
C THR A 44 -9.77 5.63 6.61
N LEU A 45 -8.84 5.97 7.50
CA LEU A 45 -8.74 7.33 8.04
C LEU A 45 -8.29 8.35 6.99
N ALA A 46 -7.20 8.06 6.28
CA ALA A 46 -6.70 8.93 5.21
C ALA A 46 -7.72 9.05 4.08
N ALA A 47 -8.32 7.92 3.64
CA ALA A 47 -9.34 7.90 2.61
C ALA A 47 -10.54 8.80 2.95
N ARG A 48 -11.04 8.70 4.19
CA ARG A 48 -12.13 9.56 4.66
C ARG A 48 -11.73 11.03 4.69
N TRP A 49 -10.53 11.33 5.17
CA TRP A 49 -10.07 12.70 5.23
C TRP A 49 -10.03 13.32 3.83
N PHE A 50 -9.35 12.68 2.86
CA PHE A 50 -9.25 13.19 1.49
C PHE A 50 -10.63 13.34 0.83
N ALA A 51 -11.52 12.34 0.97
CA ALA A 51 -12.86 12.38 0.40
C ALA A 51 -13.71 13.53 0.97
N HIS A 52 -13.51 13.90 2.23
CA HIS A 52 -14.22 15.02 2.86
C HIS A 52 -13.54 16.38 2.65
N HIS A 53 -12.37 16.40 1.97
CA HIS A 53 -11.60 17.63 1.69
C HIS A 53 -11.38 17.82 0.18
N GLY A 54 -12.41 17.49 -0.64
CA GLY A 54 -12.44 17.85 -2.05
C GLY A 54 -11.68 16.93 -3.00
N HIS A 55 -11.41 15.69 -2.60
CA HIS A 55 -10.75 14.71 -3.46
C HIS A 55 -11.66 13.51 -3.78
N ALA A 56 -11.56 13.03 -5.00
CA ALA A 56 -11.98 11.67 -5.32
C ALA A 56 -10.98 10.69 -4.71
N VAL A 57 -11.45 9.60 -4.10
CA VAL A 57 -10.57 8.62 -3.46
C VAL A 57 -10.83 7.23 -4.00
N LEU A 58 -9.76 6.53 -4.32
CA LEU A 58 -9.76 5.10 -4.60
C LEU A 58 -8.78 4.42 -3.64
N ALA A 59 -9.29 3.71 -2.63
CA ALA A 59 -8.51 2.76 -1.86
C ALA A 59 -8.91 1.35 -2.32
N PRO A 60 -8.24 0.79 -3.34
CA PRO A 60 -8.63 -0.50 -3.89
C PRO A 60 -8.21 -1.64 -2.98
N ASP A 61 -8.99 -2.72 -2.98
CA ASP A 61 -8.50 -4.03 -2.65
C ASP A 61 -7.76 -4.57 -3.88
N LEU A 62 -6.52 -4.97 -3.73
CA LEU A 62 -5.75 -5.58 -4.81
C LEU A 62 -6.38 -6.92 -5.24
N PRO A 63 -6.17 -7.41 -6.47
CA PRO A 63 -6.67 -8.71 -6.89
C PRO A 63 -6.33 -9.82 -5.89
N GLY A 64 -7.32 -10.59 -5.49
CA GLY A 64 -7.18 -11.62 -4.47
C GLY A 64 -7.27 -11.13 -3.02
N HIS A 65 -7.49 -9.84 -2.77
CA HIS A 65 -7.60 -9.27 -1.43
C HIS A 65 -9.00 -8.72 -1.16
N GLY A 66 -9.41 -8.78 0.10
CA GLY A 66 -10.62 -8.13 0.60
C GLY A 66 -11.87 -8.46 -0.21
N ARG A 67 -12.39 -7.49 -0.94
CA ARG A 67 -13.61 -7.58 -1.76
C ARG A 67 -13.34 -7.68 -3.26
N SER A 68 -12.08 -7.62 -3.70
CA SER A 68 -11.70 -7.85 -5.09
C SER A 68 -11.61 -9.34 -5.39
N VAL A 69 -12.32 -9.78 -6.42
CA VAL A 69 -12.54 -11.20 -6.73
C VAL A 69 -11.38 -11.75 -7.58
N GLY A 70 -11.11 -13.03 -7.41
CA GLY A 70 -10.19 -13.81 -8.25
C GLY A 70 -8.85 -14.09 -7.57
N ALA A 71 -7.95 -14.73 -8.32
CA ALA A 71 -6.62 -15.07 -7.84
C ALA A 71 -5.75 -13.81 -7.67
N PRO A 72 -4.83 -13.78 -6.67
CA PRO A 72 -3.88 -12.70 -6.54
C PRO A 72 -2.95 -12.64 -7.76
N LEU A 73 -2.46 -11.45 -8.09
CA LEU A 73 -1.43 -11.27 -9.10
C LEU A 73 -0.04 -11.51 -8.48
N ALA A 74 0.88 -12.05 -9.29
CA ALA A 74 2.15 -12.61 -8.79
C ALA A 74 3.37 -11.70 -9.04
N SER A 75 3.17 -10.47 -9.52
CA SER A 75 4.27 -9.52 -9.71
C SER A 75 3.84 -8.07 -9.53
N VAL A 76 4.79 -7.20 -9.17
CA VAL A 76 4.59 -5.75 -9.08
C VAL A 76 4.14 -5.17 -10.41
N GLU A 77 4.71 -5.66 -11.50
CA GLU A 77 4.42 -5.21 -12.87
C GLU A 77 2.96 -5.48 -13.26
N ALA A 78 2.46 -6.69 -12.95
CA ALA A 78 1.06 -7.05 -13.23
C ALA A 78 0.09 -6.26 -12.34
N LEU A 79 0.46 -6.01 -11.09
CA LEU A 79 -0.33 -5.18 -10.16
C LEU A 79 -0.35 -3.71 -10.59
N ALA A 80 0.75 -3.18 -11.12
CA ALA A 80 0.83 -1.83 -11.68
C ALA A 80 -0.04 -1.68 -12.95
N GLU A 81 -0.02 -2.68 -13.84
CA GLU A 81 -0.89 -2.72 -15.02
C GLU A 81 -2.37 -2.75 -14.61
N TRP A 82 -2.71 -3.59 -13.63
CA TRP A 82 -4.07 -3.65 -13.09
C TRP A 82 -4.50 -2.32 -12.46
N LEU A 83 -3.60 -1.62 -11.75
CA LEU A 83 -3.86 -0.31 -11.18
C LEU A 83 -4.18 0.74 -12.26
N LEU A 84 -3.40 0.76 -13.35
CA LEU A 84 -3.65 1.68 -14.46
C LEU A 84 -5.01 1.39 -15.12
N ALA A 85 -5.34 0.11 -15.31
CA ALA A 85 -6.65 -0.31 -15.80
C ALA A 85 -7.80 0.02 -14.81
N LEU A 86 -7.55 0.01 -13.49
CA LEU A 86 -8.51 0.46 -12.49
C LEU A 86 -8.80 1.96 -12.65
N LEU A 87 -7.78 2.78 -12.90
CA LEU A 87 -7.95 4.22 -13.16
C LEU A 87 -8.81 4.44 -14.41
N ASP A 88 -8.58 3.67 -15.48
CA ASP A 88 -9.39 3.74 -16.70
C ASP A 88 -10.84 3.36 -16.43
N ALA A 89 -11.07 2.26 -15.72
CA ALA A 89 -12.41 1.81 -15.33
C ALA A 89 -13.15 2.80 -14.43
N ALA A 90 -12.41 3.61 -13.65
CA ALA A 90 -12.95 4.66 -12.80
C ALA A 90 -13.11 6.01 -13.52
N GLY A 91 -12.68 6.14 -14.78
CA GLY A 91 -12.70 7.40 -15.53
C GLY A 91 -11.71 8.45 -15.02
N VAL A 92 -10.62 8.02 -14.36
CA VAL A 92 -9.60 8.89 -13.77
C VAL A 92 -8.44 9.05 -14.75
N ALA A 93 -8.22 10.26 -15.24
CA ALA A 93 -7.12 10.54 -16.17
C ALA A 93 -5.75 10.52 -15.48
N ALA A 94 -5.64 11.12 -14.29
CA ALA A 94 -4.41 11.12 -13.49
C ALA A 94 -4.73 11.23 -11.99
N ALA A 95 -3.88 10.62 -11.14
CA ALA A 95 -4.08 10.57 -9.69
C ALA A 95 -2.77 10.79 -8.91
N SER A 96 -2.89 11.19 -7.66
CA SER A 96 -1.81 11.07 -6.68
C SER A 96 -1.76 9.62 -6.21
N LEU A 97 -0.63 8.95 -6.44
CA LEU A 97 -0.44 7.54 -6.11
C LEU A 97 0.26 7.41 -4.75
N VAL A 98 -0.41 6.81 -3.79
CA VAL A 98 0.12 6.54 -2.46
C VAL A 98 0.15 5.03 -2.25
N GLY A 99 1.29 4.47 -1.88
CA GLY A 99 1.40 3.04 -1.61
C GLY A 99 2.14 2.75 -0.31
N HIS A 100 1.66 1.77 0.45
CA HIS A 100 2.31 1.26 1.65
C HIS A 100 2.99 -0.09 1.38
N SER A 101 4.25 -0.25 1.79
CA SER A 101 4.98 -1.52 1.71
C SER A 101 4.93 -2.10 0.29
N MET A 102 4.41 -3.29 0.05
CA MET A 102 4.17 -3.85 -1.29
C MET A 102 3.44 -2.84 -2.21
N GLY A 103 2.43 -2.14 -1.70
CA GLY A 103 1.71 -1.10 -2.44
C GLY A 103 2.60 0.06 -2.91
N SER A 104 3.72 0.33 -2.21
CA SER A 104 4.69 1.36 -2.61
C SER A 104 5.43 0.97 -3.88
N LEU A 105 5.80 -0.29 -4.02
CA LEU A 105 6.44 -0.81 -5.24
C LEU A 105 5.47 -0.76 -6.44
N ILE A 106 4.19 -1.08 -6.19
CA ILE A 106 3.13 -1.01 -7.20
C ILE A 106 2.92 0.44 -7.66
N ALA A 107 2.84 1.38 -6.73
CA ALA A 107 2.68 2.81 -7.03
C ALA A 107 3.87 3.34 -7.85
N LEU A 108 5.09 2.97 -7.47
CA LEU A 108 6.32 3.32 -8.18
C LEU A 108 6.30 2.80 -9.62
N GLU A 109 6.02 1.51 -9.81
CA GLU A 109 6.01 0.89 -11.13
C GLU A 109 4.91 1.48 -12.01
N ALA A 110 3.72 1.75 -11.47
CA ALA A 110 2.63 2.40 -12.20
C ALA A 110 3.00 3.83 -12.63
N ALA A 111 3.60 4.63 -11.73
CA ALA A 111 4.06 5.98 -12.05
C ALA A 111 5.18 5.98 -13.12
N ALA A 112 6.03 4.95 -13.14
CA ALA A 112 7.09 4.79 -14.13
C ALA A 112 6.58 4.33 -15.48
N ARG A 113 5.51 3.52 -15.54
CA ARG A 113 4.91 3.02 -16.78
C ARG A 113 4.07 4.07 -17.49
N ALA A 114 3.41 4.90 -16.76
CA ALA A 114 2.52 5.96 -17.26
C ALA A 114 2.73 7.26 -16.47
N PRO A 115 3.86 7.97 -16.69
CA PRO A 115 4.20 9.18 -15.93
C PRO A 115 3.12 10.27 -15.99
N GLU A 116 2.40 10.37 -17.10
CA GLU A 116 1.29 11.31 -17.29
C GLU A 116 0.06 10.98 -16.42
N ARG A 117 -0.03 9.75 -15.89
CA ARG A 117 -1.11 9.31 -15.02
C ARG A 117 -0.83 9.59 -13.53
N ALA A 118 0.41 9.94 -13.18
CA ALA A 118 0.84 10.22 -11.81
C ALA A 118 1.02 11.72 -11.58
N ARG A 119 0.20 12.31 -10.69
CA ARG A 119 0.34 13.71 -10.25
C ARG A 119 1.39 13.85 -9.15
N HIS A 120 1.36 12.96 -8.17
CA HIS A 120 2.31 12.84 -7.05
C HIS A 120 2.53 11.36 -6.76
N LEU A 121 3.73 11.02 -6.28
CA LEU A 121 4.06 9.68 -5.82
C LEU A 121 4.44 9.73 -4.34
N VAL A 122 3.75 8.97 -3.50
CA VAL A 122 4.07 8.87 -2.07
C VAL A 122 4.30 7.40 -1.71
N LEU A 123 5.52 7.07 -1.32
CA LEU A 123 5.94 5.73 -0.90
C LEU A 123 6.02 5.68 0.63
N VAL A 124 5.18 4.87 1.26
CA VAL A 124 5.05 4.76 2.71
C VAL A 124 5.58 3.41 3.18
N GLY A 125 6.53 3.39 4.12
CA GLY A 125 7.14 2.15 4.60
C GLY A 125 7.74 1.34 3.46
N THR A 126 8.59 1.96 2.65
CA THR A 126 9.20 1.36 1.46
C THR A 126 10.66 1.01 1.69
N ALA A 127 11.14 0.00 0.99
CA ALA A 127 12.56 -0.35 0.86
C ALA A 127 12.85 -0.81 -0.57
N TYR A 128 14.11 -0.72 -0.99
CA TYR A 128 14.52 -1.32 -2.25
C TYR A 128 16.01 -1.73 -2.20
N PRO A 129 16.33 -3.00 -2.55
CA PRO A 129 15.38 -4.09 -2.84
C PRO A 129 14.56 -4.48 -1.60
N MET A 130 13.28 -4.89 -1.78
CA MET A 130 12.43 -5.32 -0.66
C MET A 130 12.56 -6.85 -0.49
N LYS A 131 13.68 -7.26 0.10
CA LYS A 131 14.03 -8.67 0.22
C LYS A 131 13.29 -9.37 1.35
N VAL A 132 12.95 -10.64 1.10
CA VAL A 132 12.28 -11.52 2.05
C VAL A 132 13.17 -12.74 2.31
N SER A 133 13.38 -13.08 3.58
CA SER A 133 14.21 -14.25 3.90
C SER A 133 13.54 -15.56 3.45
N ALA A 134 14.34 -16.49 2.93
CA ALA A 134 13.86 -17.82 2.57
C ALA A 134 13.20 -18.52 3.77
N ALA A 135 13.78 -18.36 4.96
CA ALA A 135 13.24 -18.94 6.19
C ALA A 135 11.80 -18.47 6.51
N LEU A 136 11.49 -17.17 6.26
CA LEU A 136 10.13 -16.66 6.45
C LEU A 136 9.16 -17.24 5.41
N LEU A 137 9.59 -17.35 4.16
CA LEU A 137 8.76 -17.93 3.09
C LEU A 137 8.51 -19.43 3.33
N ASP A 138 9.50 -20.18 3.81
CA ASP A 138 9.36 -21.59 4.15
C ASP A 138 8.42 -21.76 5.35
N ALA A 139 8.62 -20.98 6.42
CA ALA A 139 7.71 -20.97 7.57
C ALA A 139 6.25 -20.67 7.17
N ALA A 140 6.05 -19.75 6.22
CA ALA A 140 4.71 -19.41 5.74
C ALA A 140 4.05 -20.49 4.87
N ARG A 141 4.84 -21.41 4.29
CA ARG A 141 4.29 -22.59 3.59
C ARG A 141 3.80 -23.64 4.58
N ASP A 142 4.50 -23.79 5.69
CA ASP A 142 4.21 -24.80 6.71
C ASP A 142 3.13 -24.30 7.70
N ASP A 143 3.26 -23.06 8.20
CA ASP A 143 2.32 -22.42 9.12
C ASP A 143 2.18 -20.92 8.79
N PRO A 144 1.23 -20.54 7.90
CA PRO A 144 1.02 -19.13 7.54
C PRO A 144 0.60 -18.27 8.72
N TYR A 145 -0.06 -18.82 9.75
CA TYR A 145 -0.46 -18.04 10.91
C TYR A 145 0.73 -17.69 11.81
N ALA A 146 1.65 -18.59 12.03
CA ALA A 146 2.88 -18.30 12.75
C ALA A 146 3.74 -17.26 12.00
N ALA A 147 3.81 -17.37 10.67
CA ALA A 147 4.49 -16.37 9.84
C ALA A 147 3.82 -14.99 9.91
N ILE A 148 2.48 -14.92 9.88
CA ILE A 148 1.71 -13.69 10.09
C ILE A 148 2.00 -13.08 11.46
N ASP A 149 2.02 -13.87 12.51
CA ASP A 149 2.29 -13.41 13.88
C ASP A 149 3.71 -12.83 13.99
N SER A 150 4.69 -13.45 13.33
CA SER A 150 6.06 -12.96 13.27
C SER A 150 6.16 -11.61 12.54
N VAL A 151 5.61 -11.53 11.32
CA VAL A 151 5.60 -10.27 10.54
C VAL A 151 4.88 -9.16 11.30
N ASN A 152 3.74 -9.47 11.91
CA ASN A 152 2.98 -8.51 12.69
C ASN A 152 3.76 -8.00 13.90
N ALA A 153 4.57 -8.85 14.54
CA ALA A 153 5.45 -8.45 15.63
C ALA A 153 6.50 -7.42 15.18
N PHE A 154 7.16 -7.66 14.04
CA PHE A 154 8.15 -6.74 13.46
C PHE A 154 7.54 -5.47 12.87
N SER A 155 6.25 -5.50 12.52
CA SER A 155 5.55 -4.34 11.94
C SER A 155 5.26 -3.23 12.96
N HIS A 156 5.30 -3.49 14.26
CA HIS A 156 4.91 -2.52 15.28
C HIS A 156 6.10 -2.13 16.18
N ALA A 157 6.23 -0.83 16.41
CA ALA A 157 7.22 -0.29 17.34
C ALA A 157 6.88 -0.57 18.81
N THR A 158 5.63 -0.91 19.11
CA THR A 158 5.15 -1.26 20.46
C THR A 158 4.00 -2.24 20.39
N PHE A 159 3.97 -3.19 21.33
CA PHE A 159 2.85 -4.12 21.55
C PHE A 159 1.79 -3.57 22.52
N ALA A 160 2.11 -2.49 23.22
CA ALA A 160 1.18 -1.88 24.17
C ALA A 160 -0.01 -1.24 23.44
N ALA A 161 -1.20 -1.36 24.01
CA ALA A 161 -2.37 -0.62 23.57
C ALA A 161 -2.13 0.89 23.70
N LYS A 162 -2.53 1.66 22.70
CA LYS A 162 -2.52 3.13 22.78
C LYS A 162 -3.79 3.60 23.48
N PRO A 163 -3.71 4.31 24.62
CA PRO A 163 -4.90 4.66 25.42
C PRO A 163 -5.89 5.57 24.71
N SER A 164 -5.42 6.36 23.74
CA SER A 164 -6.21 7.41 23.07
C SER A 164 -6.52 7.14 21.61
N TYR A 165 -5.98 6.05 21.02
CA TYR A 165 -6.16 5.84 19.59
C TYR A 165 -6.12 4.33 19.21
N PRO A 166 -7.05 3.85 18.36
CA PRO A 166 -8.27 4.51 17.86
C PRO A 166 -9.31 4.77 18.93
N GLY A 167 -9.07 4.33 20.14
CA GLY A 167 -9.87 4.53 21.34
C GLY A 167 -9.20 3.90 22.55
N PRO A 168 -9.64 4.20 23.79
CA PRO A 168 -9.09 3.62 25.01
C PRO A 168 -9.08 2.09 24.94
N GLY A 169 -7.92 1.48 25.23
CA GLY A 169 -7.77 0.03 25.25
C GLY A 169 -7.71 -0.63 23.86
N ALA A 170 -7.68 0.12 22.76
CA ALA A 170 -7.53 -0.45 21.43
C ALA A 170 -6.15 -1.10 21.27
N TRP A 171 -6.15 -2.36 20.85
CA TRP A 171 -4.93 -3.14 20.63
C TRP A 171 -4.59 -3.18 19.14
N LEU A 172 -3.76 -2.24 18.67
CA LEU A 172 -3.40 -2.09 17.27
C LEU A 172 -2.75 -3.35 16.67
N HIS A 173 -1.82 -3.95 17.42
CA HIS A 173 -1.17 -5.20 17.05
C HIS A 173 -2.19 -6.35 16.84
N GLY A 174 -3.15 -6.52 17.73
CA GLY A 174 -4.21 -7.54 17.59
C GLY A 174 -5.15 -7.26 16.42
N GLY A 175 -5.48 -6.00 16.19
CA GLY A 175 -6.30 -5.56 15.07
C GLY A 175 -5.63 -5.85 13.72
N ASN A 176 -4.34 -5.52 13.60
CA ASN A 176 -3.55 -5.79 12.39
C ASN A 176 -3.42 -7.29 12.13
N ARG A 177 -3.10 -8.08 13.17
CA ARG A 177 -3.06 -9.55 13.07
C ARG A 177 -4.39 -10.13 12.57
N ALA A 178 -5.51 -9.66 13.10
CA ALA A 178 -6.83 -10.12 12.68
C ALA A 178 -7.13 -9.76 11.21
N LEU A 179 -6.71 -8.57 10.77
CA LEU A 179 -6.82 -8.16 9.38
C LEU A 179 -6.00 -9.07 8.45
N MET A 180 -4.73 -9.30 8.76
CA MET A 180 -3.84 -10.13 7.94
C MET A 180 -4.37 -11.57 7.82
N ARG A 181 -4.81 -12.18 8.92
CA ARG A 181 -5.38 -13.54 8.92
C ARG A 181 -6.67 -13.59 8.10
N ARG A 182 -7.60 -12.64 8.30
CA ARG A 182 -8.84 -12.57 7.52
C ARG A 182 -8.58 -12.44 6.01
N THR A 183 -7.62 -11.62 5.63
CA THR A 183 -7.26 -11.42 4.22
C THR A 183 -6.64 -12.67 3.63
N HIS A 184 -5.76 -13.35 4.39
CA HIS A 184 -5.19 -14.63 4.00
C HIS A 184 -6.27 -15.72 3.82
N ASP A 185 -7.17 -15.85 4.76
CA ASP A 185 -8.22 -16.88 4.78
C ASP A 185 -9.26 -16.72 3.67
N ALA A 186 -9.40 -15.50 3.14
CA ALA A 186 -10.29 -15.24 2.00
C ALA A 186 -9.80 -15.93 0.71
N GLN A 187 -8.51 -16.25 0.61
CA GLN A 187 -7.90 -17.00 -0.49
C GLN A 187 -7.76 -18.48 -0.13
N ARG A 188 -8.67 -19.33 -0.65
CA ARG A 188 -8.68 -20.76 -0.34
C ARG A 188 -7.70 -21.58 -1.17
N ASP A 189 -7.44 -21.14 -2.39
CA ASP A 189 -6.68 -21.88 -3.39
C ASP A 189 -5.22 -21.39 -3.52
N THR A 190 -4.86 -20.33 -2.82
CA THR A 190 -3.54 -19.71 -2.89
C THR A 190 -3.07 -19.29 -1.50
N ASN A 191 -1.84 -19.67 -1.14
CA ASN A 191 -1.19 -19.10 0.03
C ASN A 191 -0.85 -17.63 -0.24
N LEU A 192 -1.73 -16.73 0.18
CA LEU A 192 -1.62 -15.30 -0.08
C LEU A 192 -0.37 -14.69 0.54
N PHE A 193 0.05 -15.19 1.72
CA PHE A 193 1.31 -14.76 2.34
C PHE A 193 2.49 -14.98 1.40
N VAL A 194 2.64 -16.23 0.92
CA VAL A 194 3.74 -16.59 0.02
C VAL A 194 3.67 -15.81 -1.29
N ASN A 195 2.46 -15.60 -1.83
CA ASN A 195 2.28 -14.79 -3.04
C ASN A 195 2.80 -13.37 -2.84
N ASP A 196 2.29 -12.64 -1.85
CA ASP A 196 2.57 -11.22 -1.66
C ASP A 196 4.03 -10.95 -1.31
N PHE A 197 4.60 -11.79 -0.45
CA PHE A 197 6.01 -11.64 -0.06
C PHE A 197 6.95 -11.99 -1.22
N ASN A 198 6.58 -12.94 -2.10
CA ASN A 198 7.30 -13.17 -3.35
C ASN A 198 7.17 -12.01 -4.34
N VAL A 199 6.03 -11.33 -4.40
CA VAL A 199 5.86 -10.11 -5.21
C VAL A 199 6.88 -9.05 -4.79
N CYS A 200 7.08 -8.85 -3.50
CA CYS A 200 8.10 -7.94 -2.98
C CYS A 200 9.52 -8.41 -3.30
N ASP A 201 9.86 -9.66 -2.96
CA ASP A 201 11.22 -10.22 -3.05
C ASP A 201 11.76 -10.27 -4.48
N ARG A 202 10.89 -10.57 -5.45
CA ARG A 202 11.25 -10.75 -6.86
C ARG A 202 11.32 -9.46 -7.66
N TYR A 203 10.80 -8.36 -7.14
CA TYR A 203 10.82 -7.10 -7.86
C TYR A 203 12.24 -6.51 -7.92
N THR A 204 12.76 -6.39 -9.15
CA THR A 204 14.13 -5.89 -9.43
C THR A 204 14.15 -4.60 -10.25
N GLY A 205 12.97 -4.08 -10.62
CA GLY A 205 12.83 -2.92 -11.49
C GLY A 205 12.91 -1.55 -10.81
N GLY A 206 13.02 -1.47 -9.47
CA GLY A 206 12.74 -0.24 -8.71
C GLY A 206 13.59 0.98 -9.09
N ILE A 207 14.89 0.85 -9.24
CA ILE A 207 15.76 1.99 -9.61
C ILE A 207 15.51 2.42 -11.07
N ALA A 208 15.33 1.46 -11.97
CA ALA A 208 14.97 1.77 -13.35
C ALA A 208 13.59 2.42 -13.46
N ALA A 209 12.64 2.01 -12.63
CA ALA A 209 11.33 2.65 -12.52
C ALA A 209 11.47 4.08 -11.97
N ALA A 210 12.22 4.27 -10.88
CA ALA A 210 12.44 5.59 -10.27
C ALA A 210 13.01 6.62 -11.27
N ALA A 211 13.90 6.19 -12.15
CA ALA A 211 14.47 7.06 -13.18
C ALA A 211 13.44 7.56 -14.23
N ARG A 212 12.29 6.90 -14.35
CA ARG A 212 11.22 7.28 -15.29
C ARG A 212 10.10 8.11 -14.63
N VAL A 213 10.07 8.20 -13.32
CA VAL A 213 9.07 9.01 -12.58
C VAL A 213 9.35 10.49 -12.82
N THR A 214 8.34 11.24 -13.24
CA THR A 214 8.47 12.67 -13.54
C THR A 214 7.72 13.57 -12.58
N CYS A 215 6.78 13.02 -11.80
CA CYS A 215 6.02 13.78 -10.82
C CYS A 215 6.81 13.97 -9.50
N PRO A 216 6.41 14.95 -8.66
CA PRO A 216 6.95 15.08 -7.32
C PRO A 216 6.81 13.79 -6.52
N ALA A 217 7.90 13.40 -5.81
CA ALA A 217 7.93 12.17 -5.02
C ALA A 217 8.23 12.46 -3.53
N THR A 218 7.57 11.75 -2.65
CA THR A 218 7.81 11.78 -1.20
C THR A 218 7.93 10.35 -0.67
N ILE A 219 8.91 10.10 0.18
CA ILE A 219 9.05 8.84 0.91
C ILE A 219 8.76 9.08 2.39
N VAL A 220 7.88 8.29 2.97
CA VAL A 220 7.54 8.35 4.40
C VAL A 220 7.99 7.07 5.06
N VAL A 221 8.90 7.17 6.02
CA VAL A 221 9.50 6.02 6.72
C VAL A 221 9.20 6.05 8.22
N GLY A 222 9.08 4.88 8.82
CA GLY A 222 9.03 4.73 10.28
C GLY A 222 10.44 4.71 10.88
N ALA A 223 10.69 5.52 11.89
CA ALA A 223 12.01 5.57 12.57
C ALA A 223 12.36 4.26 13.29
N ARG A 224 11.36 3.44 13.60
CA ARG A 224 11.49 2.14 14.28
C ARG A 224 10.92 0.99 13.44
N ASP A 225 10.85 1.19 12.13
CA ASP A 225 10.41 0.16 11.19
C ASP A 225 11.48 -0.95 11.12
N GLN A 226 11.07 -2.20 11.37
CA GLN A 226 11.92 -3.39 11.33
C GLN A 226 11.61 -4.28 10.13
N MET A 227 10.64 -3.91 9.31
CA MET A 227 10.28 -4.61 8.07
C MET A 227 10.96 -3.99 6.86
N THR A 228 11.00 -2.65 6.82
CA THR A 228 11.62 -1.83 5.77
C THR A 228 12.43 -0.73 6.47
N PHE A 229 13.69 -1.02 6.75
CA PHE A 229 14.55 -0.05 7.44
C PHE A 229 14.65 1.26 6.66
N ALA A 230 14.60 2.39 7.36
CA ALA A 230 14.68 3.72 6.73
C ALA A 230 15.92 3.89 5.84
N SER A 231 17.04 3.24 6.19
CA SER A 231 18.27 3.24 5.40
C SER A 231 18.11 2.54 4.04
N GLU A 232 17.23 1.55 3.92
CA GLU A 232 17.01 0.80 2.68
C GLU A 232 16.18 1.58 1.65
N ALA A 233 15.57 2.68 2.06
CA ALA A 233 14.88 3.60 1.15
C ALA A 233 15.82 4.65 0.51
N ALA A 234 17.07 4.76 0.96
CA ALA A 234 17.97 5.87 0.61
C ALA A 234 18.33 5.93 -0.89
N GLU A 235 18.63 4.77 -1.50
CA GLU A 235 18.95 4.70 -2.94
C GLU A 235 17.74 5.08 -3.79
N LEU A 236 16.55 4.58 -3.41
CA LEU A 236 15.30 4.90 -4.08
C LEU A 236 14.95 6.39 -3.92
N ALA A 237 15.17 6.97 -2.73
CA ALA A 237 14.98 8.39 -2.47
C ALA A 237 15.88 9.27 -3.34
N ALA A 238 17.13 8.89 -3.50
CA ALA A 238 18.07 9.58 -4.37
C ALA A 238 17.68 9.50 -5.84
N ALA A 239 17.31 8.30 -6.33
CA ALA A 239 16.88 8.08 -7.71
C ALA A 239 15.61 8.87 -8.07
N LEU A 240 14.66 8.96 -7.15
CA LEU A 240 13.40 9.73 -7.27
C LEU A 240 13.59 11.23 -7.02
N ARG A 241 14.72 11.66 -6.48
CA ARG A 241 14.90 13.01 -5.88
C ARG A 241 13.80 13.32 -4.87
N ALA A 242 13.38 12.32 -4.12
CA ALA A 242 12.22 12.39 -3.24
C ALA A 242 12.55 13.16 -1.96
N ARG A 243 11.55 13.88 -1.45
CA ARG A 243 11.56 14.35 -0.06
C ARG A 243 11.35 13.16 0.86
N THR A 244 12.15 13.04 1.91
CA THR A 244 11.96 12.00 2.93
C THR A 244 11.37 12.59 4.21
N VAL A 245 10.34 11.94 4.75
CA VAL A 245 9.68 12.27 6.02
C VAL A 245 9.79 11.07 6.95
N THR A 246 10.35 11.28 8.14
CA THR A 246 10.51 10.22 9.15
C THR A 246 9.47 10.38 10.25
N LEU A 247 8.73 9.31 10.56
CA LEU A 247 7.71 9.29 11.62
C LEU A 247 8.15 8.43 12.81
N PRO A 248 7.76 8.76 14.06
CA PRO A 248 8.20 8.05 15.27
C PRO A 248 7.40 6.74 15.50
N CYS A 249 7.35 5.85 14.51
CA CYS A 249 6.57 4.60 14.51
C CYS A 249 7.34 3.45 13.85
N GLY A 250 6.75 2.25 13.84
CA GLY A 250 7.19 1.08 13.09
C GLY A 250 6.65 1.08 11.65
N HIS A 251 6.49 -0.14 11.09
CA HIS A 251 5.98 -0.38 9.74
C HIS A 251 4.48 -0.12 9.61
N ALA A 252 3.72 -0.23 10.69
CA ALA A 252 2.28 -0.01 10.70
C ALA A 252 1.91 1.50 10.82
N LEU A 253 2.48 2.34 9.93
CA LEU A 253 2.40 3.80 9.98
C LEU A 253 0.95 4.31 10.08
N MET A 254 0.02 3.69 9.33
CA MET A 254 -1.40 4.08 9.29
C MET A 254 -2.09 3.94 10.64
N SER A 255 -1.66 3.02 11.47
CA SER A 255 -2.25 2.76 12.78
C SER A 255 -1.43 3.32 13.94
N GLU A 256 -0.09 3.33 13.84
CA GLU A 256 0.78 3.82 14.92
C GLU A 256 0.93 5.34 14.94
N ALA A 257 0.89 6.00 13.77
CA ALA A 257 1.09 7.45 13.65
C ALA A 257 0.13 8.09 12.62
N PRO A 258 -1.20 7.87 12.73
CA PRO A 258 -2.16 8.28 11.70
C PRO A 258 -2.19 9.79 11.44
N ASP A 259 -2.10 10.62 12.47
CA ASP A 259 -2.14 12.07 12.34
C ASP A 259 -0.86 12.60 11.68
N ALA A 260 0.30 12.07 12.07
CA ALA A 260 1.58 12.44 11.48
C ALA A 260 1.68 11.95 10.02
N LEU A 261 1.17 10.74 9.73
CA LEU A 261 1.09 10.24 8.37
C LEU A 261 0.15 11.11 7.52
N LEU A 262 -1.04 11.45 8.03
CA LEU A 262 -1.97 12.33 7.33
C LEU A 262 -1.35 13.70 7.03
N ALA A 263 -0.63 14.29 7.98
CA ALA A 263 0.10 15.54 7.77
C ALA A 263 1.15 15.42 6.65
N ALA A 264 1.91 14.32 6.62
CA ALA A 264 2.88 14.05 5.56
C ALA A 264 2.22 13.89 4.18
N LEU A 265 1.10 13.15 4.10
CA LEU A 265 0.33 12.97 2.86
C LEU A 265 -0.24 14.30 2.35
N ARG A 266 -0.78 15.13 3.25
CA ARG A 266 -1.27 16.47 2.89
C ARG A 266 -0.15 17.34 2.32
N GLY A 267 0.97 17.42 3.02
CA GLY A 267 2.13 18.19 2.58
C GLY A 267 2.73 17.71 1.24
N ALA A 268 2.46 16.46 0.84
CA ALA A 268 2.92 15.90 -0.43
C ALA A 268 1.91 16.07 -1.57
N ILE A 269 0.61 16.22 -1.28
CA ILE A 269 -0.47 16.12 -2.29
C ILE A 269 -1.25 17.45 -2.41
N VAL A 270 -1.44 18.16 -1.31
CA VAL A 270 -2.33 19.34 -1.27
C VAL A 270 -1.53 20.63 -1.21
N ASP A 271 -0.43 20.62 -0.46
CA ASP A 271 0.37 21.82 -0.18
C ASP A 271 1.61 21.94 -1.10
N SER A 272 1.75 21.02 -2.10
CA SER A 272 2.90 20.92 -3.02
C SER A 272 2.69 21.68 -4.34
#